data_cd848c3514571fc0084bb080b700892c
#
_entry.id   cd848c3514571fc0084bb080b700892c
#
_cell.length_a   1.000
_cell.length_b   1.000
_cell.length_c   1.000
_cell.angle_alpha   90.00
_cell.angle_beta   90.00
_cell.angle_gamma   90.00
#
_symmetry.space_group_name_H-M   'P 1'
#
loop_
_entity.id
_entity.type
_entity.pdbx_description
1 polymer ?
#
loop_
_entity_poly.entity_id
_entity_poly.type
_entity_poly.pdbx_seq_one_letter_code
_entity_poly.pdbx_strand_id
1 'polypeptide(L)'
;MTWDGWLANAVAFASLTVALAVALGARVKIRALRRRVEQLAAGTRAVAVVYNPVHVGALDDIQAVVERAAIDAGYAPPVWLPTAKDDPGVGQTRAALALDPAVVVAVGGDGTIRHVAGELAGSGVPLGILPTGTGNLLARNLGLPIGSGVRDLASIAITGRSRRIDVGWVEADGPSLEQTAAIARIAPDSHAFAGSTPFLVIAGMGFDAAVMHSAGRGLKRTMGWGAYVVSGLRYLRRRRVKAHIVAGEGHNEFDLEARAILFANCGRLPGGFVLAPDARIDDGWLDLVVVDTKIGLLGWGDLVRRVGLQSLGLRRRPQMLPEVGSIELRRMRSVHVQAGDPELVEADGDALGYAWNVRARIERGTLLVHVL
;
A
#
# COMPACT_ATOMS: atom_id res chain seq x y z
N MET A 1 -13.69 65.11 -17.93
CA MET A 1 -13.73 63.64 -17.71
C MET A 1 -13.95 63.42 -16.24
N THR A 2 -15.11 62.93 -15.86
CA THR A 2 -15.49 62.70 -14.45
C THR A 2 -14.78 61.45 -13.90
N TRP A 3 -14.49 61.47 -12.62
CA TRP A 3 -13.83 60.35 -11.91
C TRP A 3 -14.52 58.99 -12.14
N ASP A 4 -15.87 58.97 -12.29
CA ASP A 4 -16.69 57.80 -12.54
C ASP A 4 -16.42 57.16 -13.91
N GLY A 5 -16.04 57.96 -14.92
CA GLY A 5 -15.69 57.44 -16.25
C GLY A 5 -14.33 56.70 -16.25
N TRP A 6 -13.40 57.15 -15.42
CA TRP A 6 -12.11 56.48 -15.26
C TRP A 6 -12.21 55.11 -14.55
N LEU A 7 -13.02 55.09 -13.50
CA LEU A 7 -13.27 53.82 -12.74
C LEU A 7 -13.98 52.78 -13.61
N ALA A 8 -14.99 53.18 -14.37
CA ALA A 8 -15.71 52.27 -15.27
C ALA A 8 -14.81 51.69 -16.36
N ASN A 9 -13.91 52.50 -16.94
CA ASN A 9 -12.96 52.04 -17.95
C ASN A 9 -11.88 51.11 -17.35
N ALA A 10 -11.41 51.36 -16.12
CA ALA A 10 -10.45 50.50 -15.42
C ALA A 10 -11.06 49.12 -15.09
N VAL A 11 -12.30 49.10 -14.62
CA VAL A 11 -13.03 47.81 -14.35
C VAL A 11 -13.30 47.05 -15.64
N ALA A 12 -13.71 47.74 -16.71
CA ALA A 12 -13.91 47.10 -18.01
C ALA A 12 -12.61 46.52 -18.58
N PHE A 13 -11.49 47.22 -18.44
CA PHE A 13 -10.18 46.73 -18.89
C PHE A 13 -9.70 45.52 -18.05
N ALA A 14 -9.87 45.56 -16.73
CA ALA A 14 -9.55 44.43 -15.85
C ALA A 14 -10.40 43.19 -16.18
N SER A 15 -11.70 43.37 -16.39
CA SER A 15 -12.61 42.29 -16.78
C SER A 15 -12.25 41.68 -18.12
N LEU A 16 -11.87 42.51 -19.09
CA LEU A 16 -11.44 42.04 -20.43
C LEU A 16 -10.13 41.21 -20.36
N THR A 17 -9.17 41.66 -19.50
CA THR A 17 -7.89 40.99 -19.29
C THR A 17 -8.08 39.62 -18.63
N VAL A 18 -8.95 39.54 -17.62
CA VAL A 18 -9.31 38.28 -16.98
C VAL A 18 -10.03 37.32 -17.95
N ALA A 19 -11.00 37.80 -18.71
CA ALA A 19 -11.69 37.03 -19.73
C ALA A 19 -10.74 36.51 -20.82
N LEU A 20 -9.78 37.33 -21.24
CA LEU A 20 -8.77 36.93 -22.23
C LEU A 20 -7.82 35.89 -21.67
N ALA A 21 -7.38 35.99 -20.41
CA ALA A 21 -6.54 35.00 -19.73
C ALA A 21 -7.26 33.66 -19.58
N VAL A 22 -8.54 33.67 -19.19
CA VAL A 22 -9.37 32.47 -19.08
C VAL A 22 -9.57 31.83 -20.47
N ALA A 23 -9.86 32.63 -21.50
CA ALA A 23 -10.02 32.13 -22.87
C ALA A 23 -8.71 31.55 -23.44
N LEU A 24 -7.55 32.17 -23.14
CA LEU A 24 -6.25 31.62 -23.52
C LEU A 24 -5.95 30.30 -22.82
N GLY A 25 -6.19 30.22 -21.50
CA GLY A 25 -6.06 28.99 -20.72
C GLY A 25 -6.97 27.85 -21.22
N ALA A 26 -8.22 28.18 -21.55
CA ALA A 26 -9.16 27.22 -22.15
C ALA A 26 -8.68 26.75 -23.55
N ARG A 27 -8.19 27.65 -24.40
CA ARG A 27 -7.63 27.29 -25.73
C ARG A 27 -6.40 26.39 -25.64
N VAL A 28 -5.52 26.63 -24.67
CA VAL A 28 -4.36 25.77 -24.40
C VAL A 28 -4.81 24.37 -23.97
N LYS A 29 -5.76 24.27 -23.04
CA LYS A 29 -6.34 22.99 -22.62
C LYS A 29 -7.04 22.26 -23.75
N ILE A 30 -7.83 22.93 -24.57
CA ILE A 30 -8.52 22.36 -25.72
C ILE A 30 -7.52 21.86 -26.79
N ARG A 31 -6.45 22.60 -27.05
CA ARG A 31 -5.38 22.15 -27.98
C ARG A 31 -4.65 20.92 -27.44
N ALA A 32 -4.36 20.88 -26.14
CA ALA A 32 -3.78 19.73 -25.50
C ALA A 32 -4.71 18.48 -25.59
N LEU A 33 -6.00 18.69 -25.35
CA LEU A 33 -7.01 17.62 -25.47
C LEU A 33 -7.14 17.11 -26.93
N ARG A 34 -7.17 18.00 -27.90
CA ARG A 34 -7.20 17.61 -29.34
C ARG A 34 -5.97 16.83 -29.76
N ARG A 35 -4.77 17.27 -29.40
CA ARG A 35 -3.54 16.51 -29.66
C ARG A 35 -3.57 15.13 -29.02
N ARG A 36 -4.14 15.03 -27.83
CA ARG A 36 -4.30 13.77 -27.08
C ARG A 36 -5.27 12.81 -27.79
N VAL A 37 -6.39 13.31 -28.32
CA VAL A 37 -7.36 12.53 -29.11
C VAL A 37 -6.76 12.10 -30.46
N GLU A 38 -6.01 12.97 -31.11
CA GLU A 38 -5.32 12.66 -32.37
C GLU A 38 -4.24 11.59 -32.18
N GLN A 39 -3.49 11.62 -31.06
CA GLN A 39 -2.48 10.61 -30.72
C GLN A 39 -3.11 9.27 -30.33
N LEU A 40 -4.22 9.26 -29.62
CA LEU A 40 -5.00 8.05 -29.34
C LEU A 40 -5.60 7.43 -30.63
N ALA A 41 -6.01 8.26 -31.57
CA ALA A 41 -6.47 7.82 -32.90
C ALA A 41 -5.34 7.21 -33.75
N ALA A 42 -4.07 7.52 -33.45
CA ALA A 42 -2.90 6.96 -34.13
C ALA A 42 -2.46 5.57 -33.61
N GLY A 43 -3.23 4.95 -32.71
CA GLY A 43 -2.95 3.60 -32.19
C GLY A 43 -1.82 3.52 -31.16
N THR A 44 -1.33 4.65 -30.67
CA THR A 44 -0.29 4.69 -29.62
C THR A 44 -0.94 4.54 -28.26
N ARG A 45 -0.69 3.44 -27.56
CA ARG A 45 -1.23 3.21 -26.21
C ARG A 45 -0.72 4.28 -25.25
N ALA A 46 -1.59 4.73 -24.33
CA ALA A 46 -1.24 5.75 -23.34
C ALA A 46 -0.63 5.13 -22.08
N VAL A 47 0.16 5.92 -21.37
CA VAL A 47 0.51 5.68 -19.96
C VAL A 47 -0.55 6.35 -19.09
N ALA A 48 -1.16 5.63 -18.15
CA ALA A 48 -2.04 6.22 -17.15
C ALA A 48 -1.28 6.37 -15.82
N VAL A 49 -1.46 7.49 -15.14
CA VAL A 49 -0.79 7.78 -13.86
C VAL A 49 -1.83 8.04 -12.79
N VAL A 50 -1.93 7.13 -11.83
CA VAL A 50 -2.77 7.30 -10.62
C VAL A 50 -1.89 7.85 -9.52
N TYR A 51 -2.19 9.04 -9.01
CA TYR A 51 -1.33 9.71 -8.05
C TYR A 51 -2.08 10.28 -6.84
N ASN A 52 -1.41 10.26 -5.68
CA ASN A 52 -1.94 10.87 -4.47
C ASN A 52 -1.43 12.32 -4.34
N PRO A 53 -2.29 13.34 -4.52
CA PRO A 53 -1.86 14.74 -4.52
C PRO A 53 -1.28 15.22 -3.18
N VAL A 54 -1.59 14.54 -2.06
CA VAL A 54 -1.09 14.91 -0.73
C VAL A 54 0.36 14.50 -0.51
N HIS A 55 0.82 13.45 -1.19
CA HIS A 55 2.16 12.89 -1.02
C HIS A 55 3.16 13.32 -2.09
N VAL A 56 2.73 14.07 -3.08
CA VAL A 56 3.57 14.53 -4.18
C VAL A 56 3.95 16.00 -3.92
N GLY A 57 5.02 16.21 -3.15
CA GLY A 57 5.47 17.54 -2.75
C GLY A 57 5.99 18.45 -3.90
N ALA A 58 6.43 17.84 -5.02
CA ALA A 58 6.86 18.53 -6.23
C ALA A 58 6.22 17.86 -7.44
N LEU A 59 4.89 17.99 -7.56
CA LEU A 59 4.11 17.32 -8.61
C LEU A 59 4.61 17.69 -10.01
N ASP A 60 4.91 18.96 -10.24
CA ASP A 60 5.37 19.46 -11.55
C ASP A 60 6.68 18.80 -11.98
N ASP A 61 7.62 18.58 -11.06
CA ASP A 61 8.89 17.91 -11.33
C ASP A 61 8.67 16.41 -11.68
N ILE A 62 7.78 15.74 -10.94
CA ILE A 62 7.44 14.34 -11.23
C ILE A 62 6.69 14.23 -12.55
N GLN A 63 5.77 15.14 -12.83
CA GLN A 63 5.04 15.18 -14.10
C GLN A 63 6.01 15.34 -15.28
N ALA A 64 6.91 16.30 -15.23
CA ALA A 64 7.89 16.54 -16.29
C ALA A 64 8.77 15.32 -16.54
N VAL A 65 9.21 14.63 -15.47
CA VAL A 65 10.05 13.43 -15.59
C VAL A 65 9.28 12.25 -16.18
N VAL A 66 8.04 12.00 -15.72
CA VAL A 66 7.20 10.89 -16.22
C VAL A 66 6.77 11.14 -17.66
N GLU A 67 6.37 12.38 -18.01
CA GLU A 67 6.03 12.75 -19.38
C GLU A 67 7.21 12.54 -20.32
N ARG A 68 8.39 12.96 -19.90
CA ARG A 68 9.61 12.75 -20.69
C ARG A 68 9.91 11.28 -20.90
N ALA A 69 9.84 10.47 -19.83
CA ALA A 69 10.08 9.03 -19.91
C ALA A 69 9.05 8.32 -20.82
N ALA A 70 7.78 8.72 -20.78
CA ALA A 70 6.75 8.17 -21.64
C ALA A 70 6.98 8.52 -23.11
N ILE A 71 7.33 9.77 -23.41
CA ILE A 71 7.63 10.23 -24.78
C ILE A 71 8.87 9.52 -25.33
N ASP A 72 9.94 9.42 -24.53
CA ASP A 72 11.18 8.75 -24.93
C ASP A 72 10.96 7.24 -25.19
N ALA A 73 9.97 6.64 -24.51
CA ALA A 73 9.53 5.26 -24.75
C ALA A 73 8.54 5.10 -25.94
N GLY A 74 8.18 6.19 -26.61
CA GLY A 74 7.28 6.17 -27.76
C GLY A 74 5.78 6.13 -27.39
N TYR A 75 5.41 6.39 -26.15
CA TYR A 75 4.02 6.46 -25.72
C TYR A 75 3.43 7.85 -25.93
N ALA A 76 2.09 7.92 -25.96
CA ALA A 76 1.37 9.19 -25.87
C ALA A 76 1.62 9.88 -24.52
N PRO A 77 1.40 11.22 -24.42
CA PRO A 77 1.49 11.91 -23.13
C PRO A 77 0.61 11.26 -22.07
N PRO A 78 1.11 11.08 -20.84
CA PRO A 78 0.40 10.38 -19.77
C PRO A 78 -0.94 11.02 -19.40
N VAL A 79 -1.90 10.17 -19.03
CA VAL A 79 -3.18 10.60 -18.45
C VAL A 79 -3.03 10.60 -16.93
N TRP A 80 -3.20 11.77 -16.30
CA TRP A 80 -3.05 11.94 -14.86
C TRP A 80 -4.40 11.86 -14.15
N LEU A 81 -4.51 10.96 -13.17
CA LEU A 81 -5.72 10.63 -12.43
C LEU A 81 -5.46 10.80 -10.92
N PRO A 82 -5.89 11.93 -10.31
CA PRO A 82 -5.67 12.17 -8.89
C PRO A 82 -6.58 11.29 -8.03
N THR A 83 -6.03 10.72 -6.96
CA THR A 83 -6.82 10.05 -5.92
C THR A 83 -7.53 11.05 -5.04
N ALA A 84 -8.58 10.61 -4.34
CA ALA A 84 -9.31 11.37 -3.35
C ALA A 84 -9.24 10.66 -1.98
N LYS A 85 -9.70 11.34 -0.93
CA LYS A 85 -9.69 10.78 0.42
C LYS A 85 -10.61 9.56 0.55
N ASP A 86 -11.74 9.60 -0.13
CA ASP A 86 -12.77 8.56 -0.19
C ASP A 86 -12.57 7.55 -1.33
N ASP A 87 -11.62 7.83 -2.25
CA ASP A 87 -11.21 6.93 -3.32
C ASP A 87 -9.68 6.94 -3.49
N PRO A 88 -8.97 6.08 -2.75
CA PRO A 88 -7.51 6.06 -2.70
C PRO A 88 -6.83 5.43 -3.93
N GLY A 89 -7.57 5.20 -5.03
CA GLY A 89 -7.03 4.74 -6.30
C GLY A 89 -7.89 3.72 -7.06
N VAL A 90 -8.97 3.23 -6.47
CA VAL A 90 -9.83 2.20 -7.08
C VAL A 90 -10.54 2.74 -8.34
N GLY A 91 -11.29 3.81 -8.21
CA GLY A 91 -12.03 4.43 -9.32
C GLY A 91 -11.10 4.96 -10.40
N GLN A 92 -9.96 5.57 -10.00
CA GLN A 92 -8.95 6.07 -10.93
C GLN A 92 -8.31 4.95 -11.75
N THR A 93 -8.06 3.79 -11.11
CA THR A 93 -7.50 2.63 -11.84
C THR A 93 -8.50 2.03 -12.79
N ARG A 94 -9.78 1.94 -12.42
CA ARG A 94 -10.85 1.52 -13.34
C ARG A 94 -10.97 2.47 -14.53
N ALA A 95 -10.93 3.78 -14.28
CA ALA A 95 -10.90 4.79 -15.34
C ALA A 95 -9.66 4.67 -16.23
N ALA A 96 -8.50 4.38 -15.64
CA ALA A 96 -7.27 4.10 -16.39
C ALA A 96 -7.42 2.87 -17.30
N LEU A 97 -7.93 1.76 -16.78
CA LEU A 97 -8.13 0.52 -17.53
C LEU A 97 -9.09 0.70 -18.71
N ALA A 98 -10.11 1.55 -18.57
CA ALA A 98 -11.03 1.88 -19.67
C ALA A 98 -10.35 2.58 -20.86
N LEU A 99 -9.13 3.11 -20.69
CA LEU A 99 -8.33 3.73 -21.74
C LEU A 99 -7.41 2.73 -22.47
N ASP A 100 -7.45 1.45 -22.15
CA ASP A 100 -6.53 0.40 -22.63
C ASP A 100 -5.05 0.85 -22.54
N PRO A 101 -4.54 1.16 -21.36
CA PRO A 101 -3.20 1.73 -21.20
C PRO A 101 -2.11 0.68 -21.44
N ALA A 102 -0.94 1.14 -21.88
CA ALA A 102 0.25 0.28 -21.96
C ALA A 102 0.77 -0.10 -20.56
N VAL A 103 0.66 0.83 -19.62
CA VAL A 103 1.07 0.68 -18.22
C VAL A 103 0.25 1.66 -17.36
N VAL A 104 -0.08 1.24 -16.14
CA VAL A 104 -0.61 2.13 -15.10
C VAL A 104 0.49 2.40 -14.09
N VAL A 105 0.87 3.66 -13.92
CA VAL A 105 1.89 4.09 -12.95
C VAL A 105 1.21 4.58 -11.70
N ALA A 106 1.51 3.95 -10.55
CA ALA A 106 1.06 4.41 -9.24
C ALA A 106 2.11 5.32 -8.61
N VAL A 107 1.73 6.58 -8.33
CA VAL A 107 2.58 7.59 -7.67
C VAL A 107 2.00 7.88 -6.29
N GLY A 108 2.62 7.33 -5.25
CA GLY A 108 2.07 7.45 -3.90
C GLY A 108 2.79 6.62 -2.86
N GLY A 109 2.17 6.52 -1.68
CA GLY A 109 2.59 5.60 -0.62
C GLY A 109 2.03 4.19 -0.80
N ASP A 110 2.32 3.31 0.17
CA ASP A 110 1.92 1.91 0.14
C ASP A 110 0.41 1.71 -0.08
N GLY A 111 -0.43 2.54 0.56
CA GLY A 111 -1.89 2.48 0.40
C GLY A 111 -2.37 2.75 -1.03
N THR A 112 -1.86 3.80 -1.68
CA THR A 112 -2.20 4.10 -3.09
C THR A 112 -1.74 2.96 -4.01
N ILE A 113 -0.49 2.49 -3.84
CA ILE A 113 0.07 1.39 -4.63
C ILE A 113 -0.77 0.12 -4.45
N ARG A 114 -1.18 -0.19 -3.22
CA ARG A 114 -2.02 -1.35 -2.88
C ARG A 114 -3.38 -1.32 -3.59
N HIS A 115 -4.09 -0.19 -3.57
CA HIS A 115 -5.39 -0.06 -4.21
C HIS A 115 -5.29 -0.16 -5.74
N VAL A 116 -4.30 0.51 -6.32
CA VAL A 116 -4.03 0.41 -7.77
C VAL A 116 -3.68 -1.04 -8.16
N ALA A 117 -2.83 -1.70 -7.39
CA ALA A 117 -2.44 -3.08 -7.63
C ALA A 117 -3.61 -4.06 -7.56
N GLY A 118 -4.52 -3.88 -6.58
CA GLY A 118 -5.72 -4.70 -6.44
C GLY A 118 -6.62 -4.63 -7.67
N GLU A 119 -6.85 -3.44 -8.22
CA GLU A 119 -7.67 -3.25 -9.42
C GLU A 119 -6.95 -3.72 -10.71
N LEU A 120 -5.62 -3.74 -10.72
CA LEU A 120 -4.84 -4.27 -11.84
C LEU A 120 -4.68 -5.80 -11.81
N ALA A 121 -4.94 -6.44 -10.67
CA ALA A 121 -4.84 -7.89 -10.55
C ALA A 121 -5.74 -8.58 -11.60
N GLY A 122 -5.18 -9.49 -12.38
CA GLY A 122 -5.88 -10.20 -13.45
C GLY A 122 -6.13 -9.39 -14.74
N SER A 123 -5.86 -8.08 -14.77
CA SER A 123 -6.09 -7.25 -15.97
C SER A 123 -5.09 -7.49 -17.10
N GLY A 124 -3.90 -7.99 -16.78
CA GLY A 124 -2.78 -8.10 -17.71
C GLY A 124 -2.07 -6.78 -18.02
N VAL A 125 -2.50 -5.66 -17.45
CA VAL A 125 -1.85 -4.35 -17.57
C VAL A 125 -0.76 -4.23 -16.52
N PRO A 126 0.48 -3.87 -16.88
CA PRO A 126 1.57 -3.71 -15.93
C PRO A 126 1.36 -2.54 -14.97
N LEU A 127 1.79 -2.72 -13.71
CA LEU A 127 1.93 -1.69 -12.70
C LEU A 127 3.36 -1.13 -12.72
N GLY A 128 3.50 0.16 -12.99
CA GLY A 128 4.70 0.93 -12.69
C GLY A 128 4.61 1.54 -11.30
N ILE A 129 5.72 1.63 -10.57
CA ILE A 129 5.72 2.14 -9.19
C ILE A 129 6.65 3.34 -9.07
N LEU A 130 6.10 4.47 -8.63
CA LEU A 130 6.83 5.66 -8.20
C LEU A 130 6.54 5.90 -6.71
N PRO A 131 7.36 5.34 -5.82
CA PRO A 131 7.08 5.36 -4.39
C PRO A 131 7.43 6.73 -3.79
N THR A 132 6.44 7.43 -3.23
CA THR A 132 6.60 8.73 -2.55
C THR A 132 6.30 8.65 -1.06
N GLY A 133 5.96 7.47 -0.56
CA GLY A 133 5.69 7.21 0.86
C GLY A 133 6.95 7.05 1.71
N THR A 134 6.75 6.81 3.00
CA THR A 134 7.84 6.56 3.95
C THR A 134 8.24 5.07 3.99
N GLY A 135 7.26 4.16 3.92
CA GLY A 135 7.49 2.70 4.01
C GLY A 135 8.01 2.11 2.72
N ASN A 136 7.27 2.34 1.64
CA ASN A 136 7.55 1.83 0.30
C ASN A 136 7.83 0.32 0.31
N LEU A 137 6.95 -0.42 0.98
CA LEU A 137 7.13 -1.84 1.32
C LEU A 137 7.30 -2.71 0.07
N LEU A 138 6.36 -2.59 -0.86
CA LEU A 138 6.41 -3.35 -2.11
C LEU A 138 7.65 -3.00 -2.94
N ALA A 139 7.93 -1.71 -3.12
CA ALA A 139 9.08 -1.26 -3.90
C ALA A 139 10.41 -1.81 -3.35
N ARG A 140 10.55 -1.88 -2.01
CA ARG A 140 11.72 -2.47 -1.35
C ARG A 140 11.81 -3.98 -1.54
N ASN A 141 10.68 -4.70 -1.45
CA ASN A 141 10.65 -6.15 -1.67
C ASN A 141 10.93 -6.52 -3.13
N LEU A 142 10.55 -5.66 -4.07
CA LEU A 142 10.88 -5.80 -5.50
C LEU A 142 12.32 -5.40 -5.84
N GLY A 143 13.06 -4.79 -4.91
CA GLY A 143 14.43 -4.32 -5.13
C GLY A 143 14.52 -3.07 -6.00
N LEU A 144 13.44 -2.25 -6.07
CA LEU A 144 13.49 -1.00 -6.81
C LEU A 144 14.47 -0.01 -6.17
N PRO A 145 15.22 0.76 -6.96
CA PRO A 145 16.29 1.65 -6.48
C PRO A 145 15.70 2.96 -5.91
N ILE A 146 15.04 2.91 -4.76
CA ILE A 146 14.32 4.04 -4.16
C ILE A 146 15.21 5.26 -3.90
N GLY A 147 16.52 5.08 -3.81
CA GLY A 147 17.51 6.17 -3.59
C GLY A 147 18.13 6.75 -4.86
N SER A 148 17.86 6.22 -6.05
CA SER A 148 18.55 6.63 -7.30
C SER A 148 17.98 7.91 -7.94
N GLY A 149 16.84 8.39 -7.47
CA GLY A 149 16.16 9.55 -8.03
C GLY A 149 14.91 9.21 -8.84
N VAL A 150 14.07 10.23 -9.06
CA VAL A 150 12.76 10.07 -9.70
C VAL A 150 12.87 9.65 -11.15
N ARG A 151 13.92 10.09 -11.87
CA ARG A 151 14.13 9.80 -13.28
C ARG A 151 14.33 8.30 -13.55
N ASP A 152 15.18 7.65 -12.76
CA ASP A 152 15.47 6.22 -12.93
C ASP A 152 14.22 5.39 -12.59
N LEU A 153 13.53 5.76 -11.52
CA LEU A 153 12.27 5.13 -11.13
C LEU A 153 11.19 5.31 -12.20
N ALA A 154 11.06 6.49 -12.82
CA ALA A 154 10.08 6.73 -13.88
C ALA A 154 10.38 5.88 -15.13
N SER A 155 11.66 5.76 -15.50
CA SER A 155 12.07 4.87 -16.60
C SER A 155 11.70 3.42 -16.31
N ILE A 156 12.00 2.91 -15.10
CA ILE A 156 11.64 1.55 -14.70
C ILE A 156 10.11 1.38 -14.67
N ALA A 157 9.39 2.35 -14.11
CA ALA A 157 7.93 2.29 -14.00
C ALA A 157 7.25 2.18 -15.38
N ILE A 158 7.82 2.81 -16.43
CA ILE A 158 7.23 2.86 -17.77
C ILE A 158 7.75 1.72 -18.66
N THR A 159 9.04 1.43 -18.63
CA THR A 159 9.71 0.53 -19.58
C THR A 159 10.44 -0.64 -18.94
N GLY A 160 10.30 -0.81 -17.63
CA GLY A 160 10.95 -1.91 -16.91
C GLY A 160 10.51 -3.29 -17.38
N ARG A 161 11.25 -4.30 -17.01
CA ARG A 161 10.90 -5.69 -17.30
C ARG A 161 9.64 -6.09 -16.51
N SER A 162 8.65 -6.62 -17.19
CA SER A 162 7.45 -7.13 -16.53
C SER A 162 7.76 -8.42 -15.75
N ARG A 163 7.41 -8.44 -14.47
CA ARG A 163 7.44 -9.60 -13.58
C ARG A 163 6.05 -9.88 -13.05
N ARG A 164 5.62 -11.14 -13.07
CA ARG A 164 4.39 -11.56 -12.40
C ARG A 164 4.64 -11.73 -10.92
N ILE A 165 3.74 -11.16 -10.12
CA ILE A 165 3.74 -11.32 -8.67
C ILE A 165 2.35 -11.72 -8.19
N ASP A 166 2.31 -12.26 -6.99
CA ASP A 166 1.09 -12.67 -6.31
C ASP A 166 0.42 -11.47 -5.63
N VAL A 167 -0.90 -11.54 -5.47
CA VAL A 167 -1.68 -10.59 -4.70
C VAL A 167 -2.39 -11.33 -3.58
N GLY A 168 -2.18 -10.90 -2.35
CA GLY A 168 -2.94 -11.38 -1.21
C GLY A 168 -4.25 -10.62 -1.07
N TRP A 169 -5.27 -11.29 -0.57
CA TRP A 169 -6.56 -10.69 -0.24
C TRP A 169 -6.91 -11.02 1.20
N VAL A 170 -7.34 -10.01 1.94
CA VAL A 170 -7.91 -10.16 3.29
C VAL A 170 -9.37 -9.76 3.24
N GLU A 171 -10.22 -10.59 3.82
CA GLU A 171 -11.67 -10.49 3.74
C GLU A 171 -12.29 -10.68 5.12
N ALA A 172 -13.34 -9.93 5.42
CA ALA A 172 -14.16 -10.12 6.59
C ALA A 172 -15.64 -9.96 6.26
N ASP A 173 -16.48 -10.73 6.95
CA ASP A 173 -17.93 -10.62 6.85
C ASP A 173 -18.39 -9.37 7.62
N GLY A 174 -19.49 -8.78 7.18
CA GLY A 174 -20.09 -7.63 7.88
C GLY A 174 -20.51 -8.03 9.31
N PRO A 175 -20.32 -7.13 10.30
CA PRO A 175 -20.65 -7.42 11.68
C PRO A 175 -22.18 -7.46 11.88
N SER A 176 -22.64 -8.26 12.85
CA SER A 176 -23.99 -8.15 13.38
C SER A 176 -24.17 -6.85 14.16
N LEU A 177 -25.41 -6.48 14.51
CA LEU A 177 -25.69 -5.32 15.37
C LEU A 177 -25.03 -5.45 16.74
N GLU A 178 -25.00 -6.65 17.32
CA GLU A 178 -24.36 -6.93 18.59
C GLU A 178 -22.84 -6.77 18.49
N GLN A 179 -22.25 -7.27 17.41
CA GLN A 179 -20.81 -7.11 17.12
C GLN A 179 -20.44 -5.65 16.93
N THR A 180 -21.25 -4.87 16.22
CA THR A 180 -21.04 -3.43 16.05
C THR A 180 -21.05 -2.71 17.41
N ALA A 181 -22.00 -3.04 18.29
CA ALA A 181 -22.05 -2.49 19.64
C ALA A 181 -20.85 -2.91 20.50
N ALA A 182 -20.34 -4.13 20.32
CA ALA A 182 -19.14 -4.60 21.02
C ALA A 182 -17.88 -3.82 20.57
N ILE A 183 -17.70 -3.56 19.26
CA ILE A 183 -16.61 -2.71 18.76
C ILE A 183 -16.69 -1.31 19.35
N ALA A 184 -17.88 -0.67 19.35
CA ALA A 184 -18.06 0.67 19.88
C ALA A 184 -17.71 0.80 21.37
N ARG A 185 -17.81 -0.30 22.16
CA ARG A 185 -17.41 -0.32 23.58
C ARG A 185 -15.91 -0.35 23.78
N ILE A 186 -15.17 -1.07 22.92
CA ILE A 186 -13.71 -1.25 23.05
C ILE A 186 -12.91 -0.21 22.29
N ALA A 187 -13.47 0.32 21.21
CA ALA A 187 -12.84 1.27 20.32
C ALA A 187 -13.89 2.25 19.73
N PRO A 188 -14.34 3.27 20.50
CA PRO A 188 -15.44 4.15 20.13
C PRO A 188 -15.25 4.90 18.80
N ASP A 189 -13.97 5.23 18.46
CA ASP A 189 -13.60 5.95 17.23
C ASP A 189 -13.27 5.03 16.06
N SER A 190 -13.54 3.74 16.20
CA SER A 190 -13.21 2.73 15.20
C SER A 190 -14.47 2.15 14.55
N HIS A 191 -14.26 1.47 13.42
CA HIS A 191 -15.32 0.81 12.68
C HIS A 191 -15.03 -0.68 12.50
N ALA A 192 -16.04 -1.43 12.13
CA ALA A 192 -15.85 -2.81 11.71
C ALA A 192 -15.23 -2.87 10.32
N PHE A 193 -14.36 -3.82 10.12
CA PHE A 193 -13.91 -4.20 8.79
C PHE A 193 -14.90 -5.17 8.16
N ALA A 194 -15.35 -4.86 6.93
CA ALA A 194 -16.21 -5.70 6.11
C ALA A 194 -15.82 -5.57 4.65
N GLY A 195 -15.92 -6.65 3.91
CA GLY A 195 -15.55 -6.70 2.50
C GLY A 195 -14.18 -7.32 2.26
N SER A 196 -13.61 -7.04 1.09
CA SER A 196 -12.34 -7.59 0.63
C SER A 196 -11.35 -6.47 0.31
N THR A 197 -10.11 -6.65 0.73
CA THR A 197 -9.03 -5.66 0.53
C THR A 197 -7.76 -6.38 0.08
N PRO A 198 -7.06 -5.91 -0.96
CA PRO A 198 -5.79 -6.48 -1.36
C PRO A 198 -4.69 -6.14 -0.36
N PHE A 199 -3.66 -6.99 -0.30
CA PHE A 199 -2.38 -6.67 0.31
C PHE A 199 -1.23 -7.22 -0.56
N LEU A 200 -0.11 -6.55 -0.55
CA LEU A 200 1.02 -6.89 -1.41
C LEU A 200 2.20 -7.44 -0.63
N VAL A 201 2.32 -7.04 0.63
CA VAL A 201 3.42 -7.43 1.50
C VAL A 201 2.92 -8.24 2.69
N ILE A 202 2.03 -7.67 3.50
CA ILE A 202 1.56 -8.30 4.72
C ILE A 202 0.18 -7.78 5.11
N ALA A 203 -0.68 -8.68 5.57
CA ALA A 203 -1.89 -8.34 6.30
C ALA A 203 -1.92 -9.09 7.63
N GLY A 204 -2.84 -8.77 8.52
CA GLY A 204 -2.96 -9.51 9.77
C GLY A 204 -3.97 -8.94 10.74
N MET A 205 -4.03 -9.59 11.91
CA MET A 205 -4.90 -9.18 13.01
C MET A 205 -4.18 -9.27 14.37
N GLY A 206 -4.70 -8.54 15.35
CA GLY A 206 -4.09 -8.43 16.68
C GLY A 206 -2.97 -7.37 16.75
N PHE A 207 -2.54 -6.84 15.62
CA PHE A 207 -1.57 -5.74 15.53
C PHE A 207 -2.30 -4.41 15.65
N ASP A 208 -1.89 -3.53 16.56
CA ASP A 208 -2.53 -2.21 16.71
C ASP A 208 -2.00 -1.21 15.68
N ALA A 209 -2.65 -1.14 14.53
CA ALA A 209 -2.37 -0.11 13.53
C ALA A 209 -2.52 1.32 14.11
N ALA A 210 -3.34 1.51 15.16
CA ALA A 210 -3.41 2.78 15.87
C ALA A 210 -2.06 3.18 16.49
N VAL A 211 -1.22 2.22 16.88
CA VAL A 211 0.15 2.49 17.34
C VAL A 211 1.08 2.82 16.16
N MET A 212 0.86 2.19 15.01
CA MET A 212 1.55 2.54 13.76
C MET A 212 1.15 3.95 13.28
N HIS A 213 -0.11 4.33 13.46
CA HIS A 213 -0.63 5.66 13.11
C HIS A 213 -0.26 6.73 14.16
N SER A 214 -0.26 6.38 15.46
CA SER A 214 0.06 7.30 16.58
C SER A 214 1.56 7.52 16.80
N ALA A 215 2.44 6.69 16.23
CA ALA A 215 3.84 7.05 16.02
C ALA A 215 3.87 8.23 15.05
N GLY A 216 3.49 9.40 15.57
CA GLY A 216 3.11 10.62 14.86
C GLY A 216 4.11 10.96 13.75
N ARG A 217 3.63 11.64 12.72
CA ARG A 217 4.41 12.09 11.56
C ARG A 217 5.78 12.69 11.93
N GLY A 218 5.92 13.26 13.13
CA GLY A 218 7.19 13.74 13.70
C GLY A 218 8.14 12.62 14.13
N LEU A 219 7.67 11.57 14.77
CA LEU A 219 8.49 10.48 15.28
C LEU A 219 9.01 9.57 14.15
N LYS A 220 8.19 9.33 13.12
CA LYS A 220 8.60 8.60 11.91
C LYS A 220 9.73 9.31 11.16
N ARG A 221 9.78 10.64 11.21
CA ARG A 221 10.77 11.45 10.50
C ARG A 221 12.14 11.51 11.21
N THR A 222 12.16 11.37 12.53
CA THR A 222 13.39 11.49 13.36
C THR A 222 13.97 10.14 13.76
N MET A 223 13.17 9.11 14.04
CA MET A 223 13.62 7.83 14.59
C MET A 223 13.57 6.67 13.58
N GLY A 224 13.07 6.89 12.36
CA GLY A 224 13.01 5.84 11.34
C GLY A 224 12.39 4.53 11.87
N TRP A 225 13.08 3.40 11.68
CA TRP A 225 12.64 2.08 12.14
C TRP A 225 12.57 1.94 13.69
N GLY A 226 13.34 2.76 14.44
CA GLY A 226 13.27 2.77 15.90
C GLY A 226 11.85 3.09 16.42
N ALA A 227 11.06 3.87 15.70
CA ALA A 227 9.66 4.11 16.02
C ALA A 227 8.82 2.82 15.97
N TYR A 228 9.12 1.89 15.06
CA TYR A 228 8.46 0.59 14.99
C TYR A 228 8.82 -0.32 16.15
N VAL A 229 10.10 -0.31 16.59
CA VAL A 229 10.54 -1.06 17.76
C VAL A 229 9.89 -0.52 19.05
N VAL A 230 9.87 0.81 19.23
CA VAL A 230 9.22 1.45 20.38
C VAL A 230 7.72 1.22 20.38
N SER A 231 7.10 1.28 19.21
CA SER A 231 5.69 0.92 19.07
C SER A 231 5.45 -0.55 19.45
N GLY A 232 6.30 -1.47 18.99
CA GLY A 232 6.26 -2.88 19.37
C GLY A 232 6.31 -3.12 20.89
N LEU A 233 7.01 -2.28 21.66
CA LEU A 233 7.04 -2.36 23.13
C LEU A 233 5.66 -2.14 23.80
N ARG A 234 4.76 -1.39 23.18
CA ARG A 234 3.40 -1.20 23.68
C ARG A 234 2.54 -2.46 23.53
N TYR A 235 2.87 -3.35 22.58
CA TYR A 235 2.18 -4.64 22.39
C TYR A 235 2.40 -5.63 23.52
N LEU A 236 3.47 -5.49 24.27
CA LEU A 236 3.80 -6.39 25.37
C LEU A 236 2.75 -6.42 26.49
N ARG A 237 1.90 -5.40 26.53
CA ARG A 237 0.84 -5.27 27.55
C ARG A 237 -0.53 -5.71 27.05
N ARG A 238 -0.69 -6.06 25.76
CA ARG A 238 -1.97 -6.48 25.21
C ARG A 238 -2.31 -7.92 25.57
N ARG A 239 -3.62 -8.17 25.61
CA ARG A 239 -4.21 -9.51 25.72
C ARG A 239 -3.81 -10.33 24.50
N ARG A 240 -3.61 -11.62 24.68
CA ARG A 240 -3.42 -12.55 23.57
C ARG A 240 -4.71 -12.75 22.81
N VAL A 241 -4.63 -12.80 21.51
CA VAL A 241 -5.69 -13.22 20.61
C VAL A 241 -5.86 -14.72 20.76
N LYS A 242 -7.05 -15.16 21.13
CA LYS A 242 -7.44 -16.56 21.06
C LYS A 242 -8.14 -16.77 19.73
N ALA A 243 -7.64 -17.67 18.92
CA ALA A 243 -8.20 -17.89 17.61
C ALA A 243 -8.22 -19.38 17.23
N HIS A 244 -9.30 -19.74 16.56
CA HIS A 244 -9.41 -21.00 15.82
C HIS A 244 -8.98 -20.77 14.36
N ILE A 245 -8.06 -21.57 13.87
CA ILE A 245 -7.46 -21.43 12.53
C ILE A 245 -7.89 -22.62 11.69
N VAL A 246 -8.43 -22.32 10.51
CA VAL A 246 -8.72 -23.31 9.47
C VAL A 246 -7.80 -22.99 8.28
N ALA A 247 -6.81 -23.85 8.03
CA ALA A 247 -5.82 -23.66 7.00
C ALA A 247 -6.13 -24.47 5.74
N GLY A 248 -6.01 -23.82 4.56
CA GLY A 248 -6.28 -24.44 3.28
C GLY A 248 -7.76 -24.74 3.06
N GLU A 249 -8.06 -25.92 2.52
CA GLU A 249 -9.42 -26.36 2.20
C GLU A 249 -10.15 -27.04 3.39
N GLY A 250 -9.80 -26.69 4.63
CA GLY A 250 -10.49 -27.20 5.81
C GLY A 250 -9.93 -28.49 6.42
N HIS A 251 -8.77 -28.96 5.98
CA HIS A 251 -8.18 -30.21 6.46
C HIS A 251 -7.22 -30.05 7.64
N ASN A 252 -6.83 -28.80 7.95
CA ASN A 252 -5.90 -28.50 9.05
C ASN A 252 -6.51 -27.41 9.96
N GLU A 253 -7.11 -27.85 11.05
CA GLU A 253 -7.68 -26.98 12.06
C GLU A 253 -6.86 -27.04 13.34
N PHE A 254 -6.65 -25.89 13.97
CA PHE A 254 -5.95 -25.81 15.24
C PHE A 254 -6.30 -24.53 15.99
N ASP A 255 -6.29 -24.61 17.31
CA ASP A 255 -6.44 -23.46 18.18
C ASP A 255 -5.08 -22.88 18.53
N LEU A 256 -5.01 -21.56 18.64
CA LEU A 256 -3.80 -20.86 19.10
C LEU A 256 -4.14 -19.66 19.98
N GLU A 257 -3.15 -19.30 20.80
CA GLU A 257 -3.11 -18.03 21.49
C GLU A 257 -1.85 -17.27 21.10
N ALA A 258 -1.98 -16.10 20.50
CA ALA A 258 -0.86 -15.31 20.02
C ALA A 258 -1.09 -13.81 20.25
N ARG A 259 -0.04 -13.02 20.12
CA ARG A 259 -0.15 -11.55 20.16
C ARG A 259 -0.50 -10.96 18.81
N ALA A 260 -0.08 -11.61 17.74
CA ALA A 260 -0.44 -11.23 16.38
C ALA A 260 -0.48 -12.47 15.49
N ILE A 261 -1.38 -12.44 14.52
CA ILE A 261 -1.55 -13.42 13.46
C ILE A 261 -1.39 -12.66 12.15
N LEU A 262 -0.35 -12.96 11.39
CA LEU A 262 0.00 -12.22 10.20
C LEU A 262 0.00 -13.13 8.97
N PHE A 263 -0.38 -12.57 7.84
CA PHE A 263 -0.44 -13.20 6.53
C PHE A 263 0.60 -12.54 5.64
N ALA A 264 1.73 -13.19 5.42
CA ALA A 264 2.84 -12.60 4.67
C ALA A 264 2.90 -13.13 3.24
N ASN A 265 2.91 -12.20 2.27
CA ASN A 265 3.22 -12.44 0.87
C ASN A 265 4.69 -12.10 0.57
N CYS A 266 5.31 -11.28 1.42
CA CYS A 266 6.73 -10.93 1.36
C CYS A 266 7.36 -11.05 2.74
N GLY A 267 8.65 -11.42 2.76
CA GLY A 267 9.35 -11.64 4.02
C GLY A 267 9.98 -10.40 4.65
N ARG A 268 10.18 -9.31 3.91
CA ARG A 268 10.94 -8.14 4.35
C ARG A 268 10.03 -7.00 4.80
N LEU A 269 10.26 -6.52 6.00
CA LEU A 269 9.63 -5.35 6.59
C LEU A 269 10.56 -4.11 6.53
N PRO A 270 10.03 -2.91 6.84
CA PRO A 270 10.84 -1.68 6.90
C PRO A 270 12.03 -1.83 7.84
N GLY A 271 13.15 -1.16 7.52
CA GLY A 271 14.38 -1.24 8.33
C GLY A 271 15.20 -2.50 8.10
N GLY A 272 14.88 -3.31 7.07
CA GLY A 272 15.62 -4.53 6.73
C GLY A 272 15.27 -5.75 7.60
N PHE A 273 14.23 -5.66 8.43
CA PHE A 273 13.75 -6.80 9.21
C PHE A 273 13.17 -7.89 8.30
N VAL A 274 13.58 -9.13 8.55
CA VAL A 274 13.06 -10.30 7.86
C VAL A 274 12.15 -11.08 8.81
N LEU A 275 10.82 -10.99 8.59
CA LEU A 275 9.83 -11.65 9.43
C LEU A 275 9.58 -13.10 8.96
N ALA A 276 9.45 -13.28 7.65
CA ALA A 276 9.25 -14.58 7.00
C ALA A 276 10.36 -14.81 5.97
N PRO A 277 11.47 -15.45 6.33
CA PRO A 277 12.66 -15.56 5.47
C PRO A 277 12.42 -16.28 4.15
N ASP A 278 11.47 -17.19 4.13
CA ASP A 278 11.15 -18.05 2.99
C ASP A 278 9.98 -17.51 2.16
N ALA A 279 9.30 -16.45 2.61
CA ALA A 279 8.19 -15.84 1.89
C ALA A 279 8.67 -15.17 0.59
N ARG A 280 8.03 -15.49 -0.53
CA ARG A 280 8.37 -15.02 -1.87
C ARG A 280 7.13 -14.49 -2.55
N ILE A 281 7.26 -13.32 -3.12
CA ILE A 281 6.17 -12.57 -3.75
C ILE A 281 5.59 -13.23 -5.02
N ASP A 282 6.16 -14.32 -5.50
CA ASP A 282 5.85 -14.93 -6.79
C ASP A 282 5.75 -16.47 -6.76
N ASP A 283 5.60 -17.08 -5.58
CA ASP A 283 5.58 -18.54 -5.46
C ASP A 283 4.17 -19.15 -5.28
N GLY A 284 3.15 -18.31 -5.14
CA GLY A 284 1.75 -18.71 -4.99
C GLY A 284 1.41 -19.23 -3.59
N TRP A 285 2.22 -18.87 -2.59
CA TRP A 285 2.01 -19.25 -1.20
C TRP A 285 1.85 -18.05 -0.29
N LEU A 286 1.05 -18.24 0.73
CA LEU A 286 0.85 -17.32 1.84
C LEU A 286 1.54 -17.92 3.07
N ASP A 287 2.42 -17.12 3.71
CA ASP A 287 3.06 -17.53 4.94
C ASP A 287 2.27 -17.01 6.14
N LEU A 288 1.63 -17.92 6.90
CA LEU A 288 1.01 -17.62 8.18
C LEU A 288 2.11 -17.45 9.23
N VAL A 289 2.21 -16.26 9.80
CA VAL A 289 3.19 -15.90 10.82
C VAL A 289 2.47 -15.66 12.14
N VAL A 290 2.68 -16.55 13.09
CA VAL A 290 2.14 -16.43 14.45
C VAL A 290 3.21 -15.88 15.37
N VAL A 291 2.97 -14.70 15.93
CA VAL A 291 3.91 -14.02 16.82
C VAL A 291 3.40 -14.13 18.25
N ASP A 292 4.13 -14.84 19.08
CA ASP A 292 3.89 -14.89 20.54
C ASP A 292 5.14 -14.52 21.34
N THR A 293 4.93 -13.83 22.45
CA THR A 293 5.99 -13.47 23.41
C THR A 293 5.56 -13.90 24.80
N LYS A 294 6.15 -14.97 25.30
CA LYS A 294 5.78 -15.58 26.60
C LYS A 294 6.17 -14.73 27.82
N ILE A 295 7.25 -13.92 27.71
CA ILE A 295 7.82 -13.15 28.83
C ILE A 295 8.02 -11.68 28.41
N GLY A 296 6.94 -10.95 28.09
CA GLY A 296 6.93 -9.49 27.93
C GLY A 296 8.19 -8.90 27.25
N LEU A 297 8.90 -8.01 27.92
CA LEU A 297 10.10 -7.30 27.40
C LEU A 297 11.26 -8.24 27.01
N LEU A 298 11.48 -9.32 27.73
CA LEU A 298 12.56 -10.26 27.44
C LEU A 298 12.29 -11.05 26.15
N GLY A 299 11.04 -11.46 25.96
CA GLY A 299 10.63 -12.14 24.71
C GLY A 299 10.74 -11.25 23.49
N TRP A 300 10.40 -9.97 23.64
CA TRP A 300 10.55 -8.98 22.59
C TRP A 300 12.03 -8.70 22.27
N GLY A 301 12.87 -8.52 23.30
CA GLY A 301 14.31 -8.35 23.14
C GLY A 301 14.96 -9.51 22.39
N ASP A 302 14.57 -10.74 22.69
CA ASP A 302 15.04 -11.93 21.98
C ASP A 302 14.55 -11.97 20.54
N LEU A 303 13.29 -11.62 20.30
CA LEU A 303 12.70 -11.53 18.96
C LEU A 303 13.44 -10.50 18.09
N VAL A 304 13.64 -9.27 18.60
CA VAL A 304 14.38 -8.21 17.90
C VAL A 304 15.82 -8.62 17.63
N ARG A 305 16.47 -9.27 18.58
CA ARG A 305 17.82 -9.81 18.42
C ARG A 305 17.89 -10.86 17.31
N ARG A 306 16.97 -11.84 17.28
CA ARG A 306 16.92 -12.91 16.25
C ARG A 306 16.67 -12.35 14.86
N VAL A 307 15.64 -11.51 14.71
CA VAL A 307 15.30 -10.86 13.46
C VAL A 307 16.42 -9.93 12.98
N GLY A 308 17.05 -9.17 13.90
CA GLY A 308 18.17 -8.30 13.58
C GLY A 308 19.43 -9.08 13.14
N LEU A 309 19.75 -10.19 13.80
CA LEU A 309 20.89 -11.04 13.42
C LEU A 309 20.66 -11.75 12.09
N GLN A 310 19.41 -12.17 11.79
CA GLN A 310 19.06 -12.72 10.48
C GLN A 310 19.24 -11.69 9.34
N SER A 311 18.90 -10.42 9.62
CA SER A 311 19.08 -9.32 8.66
C SER A 311 20.56 -9.05 8.35
N LEU A 312 21.47 -9.40 9.26
CA LEU A 312 22.93 -9.30 9.10
C LEU A 312 23.56 -10.56 8.47
N GLY A 313 22.76 -11.54 8.04
CA GLY A 313 23.24 -12.78 7.42
C GLY A 313 23.89 -13.77 8.40
N LEU A 314 23.87 -13.51 9.69
CA LEU A 314 24.44 -14.35 10.72
C LEU A 314 23.49 -15.49 11.08
N ARG A 315 23.53 -16.57 10.32
CA ARG A 315 22.83 -17.84 10.62
C ARG A 315 23.56 -18.60 11.72
N ARG A 316 23.50 -18.18 12.97
CA ARG A 316 23.85 -19.04 14.10
C ARG A 316 22.56 -19.48 14.79
N ARG A 317 22.29 -20.78 14.81
CA ARG A 317 21.37 -21.43 15.75
C ARG A 317 22.01 -21.34 17.15
N PRO A 318 21.57 -20.54 18.08
CA PRO A 318 21.95 -20.69 19.47
C PRO A 318 21.06 -21.77 20.07
N GLN A 319 21.59 -22.97 20.22
CA GLN A 319 21.09 -23.89 21.23
C GLN A 319 21.35 -23.26 22.59
N MET A 320 20.36 -23.28 23.49
CA MET A 320 20.43 -22.96 24.93
C MET A 320 20.00 -21.56 25.40
N LEU A 321 18.86 -21.06 24.96
CA LEU A 321 18.05 -20.20 25.84
C LEU A 321 16.58 -20.65 25.71
N PRO A 322 15.78 -20.67 26.81
CA PRO A 322 14.37 -21.01 26.73
C PRO A 322 13.70 -20.10 25.72
N GLU A 323 12.86 -20.65 24.85
CA GLU A 323 12.13 -19.91 23.81
C GLU A 323 11.15 -18.93 24.46
N VAL A 324 11.60 -17.68 24.62
CA VAL A 324 10.86 -16.61 25.27
C VAL A 324 9.99 -15.86 24.26
N GLY A 325 10.35 -15.90 22.98
CA GLY A 325 9.54 -15.45 21.85
C GLY A 325 9.51 -16.52 20.78
N SER A 326 8.33 -16.87 20.28
CA SER A 326 8.15 -17.84 19.20
C SER A 326 7.57 -17.13 17.97
N ILE A 327 8.14 -17.45 16.81
CA ILE A 327 7.54 -17.21 15.51
C ILE A 327 7.30 -18.58 14.93
N GLU A 328 6.05 -18.91 14.72
CA GLU A 328 5.65 -20.11 14.00
C GLU A 328 5.28 -19.72 12.57
N LEU A 329 5.85 -20.42 11.61
CA LEU A 329 5.65 -20.20 10.19
C LEU A 329 4.99 -21.40 9.57
N ARG A 330 3.88 -21.20 8.86
CA ARG A 330 3.19 -22.26 8.09
C ARG A 330 2.81 -21.71 6.73
N ARG A 331 3.06 -22.48 5.69
CA ARG A 331 2.74 -22.09 4.30
C ARG A 331 1.40 -22.69 3.87
N MET A 332 0.55 -21.86 3.26
CA MET A 332 -0.78 -22.24 2.79
C MET A 332 -1.24 -21.32 1.65
N ARG A 333 -2.35 -21.65 0.99
CA ARG A 333 -2.94 -20.78 -0.05
C ARG A 333 -4.06 -19.93 0.48
N SER A 334 -4.70 -20.38 1.52
CA SER A 334 -5.77 -19.67 2.20
C SER A 334 -5.80 -20.03 3.68
N VAL A 335 -6.33 -19.13 4.48
CA VAL A 335 -6.53 -19.33 5.92
C VAL A 335 -7.79 -18.61 6.36
N HIS A 336 -8.54 -19.23 7.25
CA HIS A 336 -9.65 -18.61 7.96
C HIS A 336 -9.29 -18.54 9.44
N VAL A 337 -9.34 -17.35 9.99
CA VAL A 337 -9.06 -17.05 11.40
C VAL A 337 -10.35 -16.62 12.07
N GLN A 338 -10.76 -17.36 13.11
CA GLN A 338 -11.92 -17.04 13.93
C GLN A 338 -11.43 -16.62 15.32
N ALA A 339 -11.45 -15.35 15.61
CA ALA A 339 -11.02 -14.81 16.88
C ALA A 339 -12.17 -14.80 17.92
N GLY A 340 -11.84 -15.05 19.19
CA GLY A 340 -12.81 -15.02 20.28
C GLY A 340 -13.31 -13.62 20.61
N ASP A 341 -12.48 -12.59 20.39
CA ASP A 341 -12.79 -11.17 20.58
C ASP A 341 -12.53 -10.43 19.26
N PRO A 342 -13.10 -9.23 19.04
CA PRO A 342 -12.82 -8.46 17.82
C PRO A 342 -11.39 -7.91 17.86
N GLU A 343 -10.66 -8.17 16.79
CA GLU A 343 -9.27 -7.73 16.63
C GLU A 343 -9.15 -6.74 15.48
N LEU A 344 -8.24 -5.78 15.62
CA LEU A 344 -7.94 -4.85 14.57
C LEU A 344 -7.23 -5.57 13.41
N VAL A 345 -7.78 -5.41 12.22
CA VAL A 345 -7.23 -5.94 10.97
C VAL A 345 -6.46 -4.85 10.23
N GLU A 346 -5.34 -5.22 9.66
CA GLU A 346 -4.51 -4.32 8.87
C GLU A 346 -4.07 -4.95 7.54
N ALA A 347 -3.72 -4.10 6.56
CA ALA A 347 -3.06 -4.51 5.33
C ALA A 347 -2.01 -3.47 4.93
N ASP A 348 -0.77 -3.93 4.68
CA ASP A 348 0.39 -3.13 4.29
C ASP A 348 0.62 -1.89 5.17
N GLY A 349 0.24 -1.98 6.46
CA GLY A 349 0.38 -0.94 7.47
C GLY A 349 -0.78 0.04 7.58
N ASP A 350 -1.89 -0.18 6.86
CA ASP A 350 -3.13 0.58 7.01
C ASP A 350 -4.15 -0.22 7.84
N ALA A 351 -4.75 0.45 8.85
CA ALA A 351 -5.84 -0.12 9.63
C ALA A 351 -7.11 -0.21 8.79
N LEU A 352 -7.71 -1.40 8.73
CA LEU A 352 -8.94 -1.65 7.99
C LEU A 352 -10.20 -1.61 8.88
N GLY A 353 -10.04 -1.81 10.19
CA GLY A 353 -11.13 -1.91 11.15
C GLY A 353 -11.10 -3.22 11.94
N TYR A 354 -12.11 -3.43 12.78
CA TYR A 354 -12.17 -4.59 13.66
C TYR A 354 -13.01 -5.73 13.05
N ALA A 355 -12.53 -6.96 13.21
CA ALA A 355 -13.27 -8.16 12.80
C ALA A 355 -13.02 -9.33 13.76
N TRP A 356 -13.97 -10.30 13.81
CA TRP A 356 -13.84 -11.60 14.49
C TRP A 356 -13.34 -12.66 13.53
N ASN A 357 -13.89 -12.65 12.31
CA ASN A 357 -13.62 -13.65 11.29
C ASN A 357 -12.89 -12.98 10.13
N VAL A 358 -11.70 -13.48 9.86
CA VAL A 358 -10.86 -12.97 8.78
C VAL A 358 -10.42 -14.14 7.91
N ARG A 359 -10.67 -14.01 6.60
CA ARG A 359 -10.13 -14.93 5.59
C ARG A 359 -8.99 -14.24 4.88
N ALA A 360 -7.88 -14.94 4.71
CA ALA A 360 -6.81 -14.47 3.85
C ALA A 360 -6.52 -15.54 2.79
N ARG A 361 -6.26 -15.08 1.55
CA ARG A 361 -5.92 -15.95 0.42
C ARG A 361 -4.90 -15.28 -0.48
N ILE A 362 -4.21 -16.09 -1.28
CA ILE A 362 -3.25 -15.63 -2.27
C ILE A 362 -3.74 -15.93 -3.69
N GLU A 363 -3.64 -14.95 -4.57
CA GLU A 363 -3.87 -15.11 -6.01
C GLU A 363 -2.54 -15.11 -6.73
N ARG A 364 -2.16 -16.27 -7.24
CA ARG A 364 -0.84 -16.50 -7.83
C ARG A 364 -0.67 -15.78 -9.16
N GLY A 365 0.38 -14.96 -9.29
CA GLY A 365 0.84 -14.38 -10.55
C GLY A 365 -0.17 -13.48 -11.25
N THR A 366 -1.13 -12.91 -10.52
CA THR A 366 -2.23 -12.13 -11.08
C THR A 366 -1.83 -10.70 -11.42
N LEU A 367 -0.75 -10.17 -10.86
CA LEU A 367 -0.29 -8.81 -11.07
C LEU A 367 1.03 -8.79 -11.86
N LEU A 368 1.05 -8.01 -12.94
CA LEU A 368 2.28 -7.66 -13.65
C LEU A 368 2.86 -6.38 -13.03
N VAL A 369 4.16 -6.39 -12.70
CA VAL A 369 4.86 -5.20 -12.18
C VAL A 369 6.13 -4.96 -12.97
N HIS A 370 6.42 -3.69 -13.27
CA HIS A 370 7.70 -3.32 -13.88
C HIS A 370 8.81 -3.28 -12.81
N VAL A 371 9.89 -3.97 -13.13
CA VAL A 371 11.11 -4.06 -12.30
C VAL A 371 12.34 -3.79 -13.16
N LEU A 372 13.52 -3.77 -12.54
CA LEU A 372 14.82 -3.60 -13.24
C LEU A 372 15.05 -4.67 -14.32
#